data_eb4d5ebc67b2ff322277405c76284be6
#
_entry.id   eb4d5ebc67b2ff322277405c76284be6
#
_cell.length_a   1.000
_cell.length_b   1.000
_cell.length_c   1.000
_cell.angle_alpha   90.00
_cell.angle_beta   90.00
_cell.angle_gamma   90.00
#
_symmetry.space_group_name_H-M   'P 1'
#
loop_
_entity.id
_entity.type
_entity.pdbx_description
1 polymer ?
#
loop_
_entity_poly.entity_id
_entity_poly.type
_entity_poly.pdbx_seq_one_letter_code
_entity_poly.pdbx_strand_id
1 'polypeptide(L)'
;SKNKIKVHVFPNAVLGSDVVMLKGALTGGLEMAVSSSPNLTWVVPSLMVFDLPYITSVKYQKNLYEALDNGELGRYFKGKFNEVGLEPIMYCEYGYRDFFSVKKPIRSVGDLAGIQVRTTASVVEVEVAKALGMKPKPLAWGETYTALKEGIVEGEGNTFSFLLDAEHEDILKYAFASQHNYSMQILSANKKWWEELDPQVRSIIREAAAEALKYQREVLAPQSEEEAVKRFMADGLEVSKPSEAELEELKRKTRPVWNLFSDTLSQELIDLVVATQQ
;
A
#
# COMPACT_ATOMS: atom_id res chain seq x y z
N SER A 1 2.37 -23.37 18.69
CA SER A 1 2.21 -24.63 17.89
C SER A 1 3.07 -25.79 18.44
N LYS A 2 3.98 -25.56 19.42
CA LYS A 2 4.96 -26.55 19.90
C LYS A 2 5.67 -27.26 18.73
N ASN A 3 6.10 -26.48 17.73
CA ASN A 3 6.77 -26.92 16.50
C ASN A 3 5.93 -27.83 15.55
N LYS A 4 4.61 -27.87 15.69
CA LYS A 4 3.72 -28.58 14.76
C LYS A 4 3.50 -27.83 13.43
N ILE A 5 3.69 -26.50 13.44
CA ILE A 5 3.58 -25.66 12.25
C ILE A 5 4.93 -24.99 12.02
N LYS A 6 5.47 -25.11 10.82
CA LYS A 6 6.64 -24.39 10.35
C LYS A 6 6.23 -23.49 9.21
N VAL A 7 6.57 -22.21 9.31
CA VAL A 7 6.39 -21.25 8.24
C VAL A 7 7.73 -21.01 7.56
N HIS A 8 7.79 -21.23 6.25
CA HIS A 8 8.95 -20.90 5.42
C HIS A 8 8.66 -19.58 4.73
N VAL A 9 9.48 -18.56 5.04
CA VAL A 9 9.36 -17.24 4.45
C VAL A 9 10.33 -17.12 3.27
N PHE A 10 9.83 -16.66 2.13
CA PHE A 10 10.59 -16.40 0.91
C PHE A 10 10.60 -14.89 0.65
N PRO A 11 11.56 -14.14 1.24
CA PRO A 11 11.59 -12.67 1.16
C PRO A 11 12.10 -12.19 -0.20
N ASN A 12 12.09 -10.85 -0.41
CA ASN A 12 12.72 -10.17 -1.53
C ASN A 12 12.24 -10.63 -2.91
N ALA A 13 10.97 -10.99 -3.02
CA ALA A 13 10.33 -11.42 -4.26
C ALA A 13 11.05 -12.59 -4.99
N VAL A 14 11.78 -13.45 -4.25
CA VAL A 14 12.51 -14.60 -4.85
C VAL A 14 11.59 -15.59 -5.57
N LEU A 15 10.28 -15.60 -5.25
CA LEU A 15 9.27 -16.40 -5.93
C LEU A 15 8.57 -15.65 -7.08
N GLY A 16 9.00 -14.42 -7.38
CA GLY A 16 8.46 -13.58 -8.43
C GLY A 16 7.79 -12.30 -7.93
N SER A 17 7.19 -11.54 -8.83
CA SER A 17 6.46 -10.32 -8.50
C SER A 17 5.19 -10.58 -7.68
N ASP A 18 4.59 -9.53 -7.10
CA ASP A 18 3.27 -9.60 -6.42
C ASP A 18 2.25 -10.39 -7.22
N VAL A 19 2.16 -10.13 -8.52
CA VAL A 19 1.20 -10.82 -9.42
C VAL A 19 1.50 -12.32 -9.50
N VAL A 20 2.77 -12.72 -9.57
CA VAL A 20 3.18 -14.13 -9.64
C VAL A 20 2.88 -14.85 -8.33
N MET A 21 3.26 -14.25 -7.18
CA MET A 21 3.01 -14.83 -5.87
C MET A 21 1.51 -14.93 -5.57
N LEU A 22 0.74 -13.91 -5.95
CA LEU A 22 -0.70 -13.91 -5.76
C LEU A 22 -1.40 -14.97 -6.63
N LYS A 23 -0.98 -15.14 -7.89
CA LYS A 23 -1.45 -16.26 -8.72
C LYS A 23 -1.09 -17.60 -8.09
N GLY A 24 0.09 -17.73 -7.49
CA GLY A 24 0.48 -18.92 -6.72
C GLY A 24 -0.49 -19.20 -5.58
N ALA A 25 -0.87 -18.18 -4.79
CA ALA A 25 -1.85 -18.33 -3.71
C ALA A 25 -3.25 -18.67 -4.24
N LEU A 26 -3.71 -18.03 -5.34
CA LEU A 26 -5.00 -18.31 -5.96
C LEU A 26 -5.11 -19.76 -6.47
N THR A 27 -4.03 -20.30 -7.03
CA THR A 27 -4.01 -21.65 -7.63
C THR A 27 -3.61 -22.75 -6.64
N GLY A 28 -3.21 -22.41 -5.41
CA GLY A 28 -2.75 -23.37 -4.39
C GLY A 28 -1.29 -23.80 -4.57
N GLY A 29 -0.52 -23.13 -5.42
CA GLY A 29 0.93 -23.33 -5.53
C GLY A 29 1.71 -22.70 -4.37
N LEU A 30 1.09 -21.74 -3.67
CA LEU A 30 1.55 -21.18 -2.41
C LEU A 30 0.39 -21.23 -1.41
N GLU A 31 0.68 -21.57 -0.16
CA GLU A 31 -0.31 -21.55 0.91
C GLU A 31 -0.71 -20.12 1.26
N MET A 32 0.26 -19.21 1.30
CA MET A 32 0.06 -17.81 1.64
C MET A 32 0.94 -16.90 0.80
N ALA A 33 0.48 -15.68 0.56
CA ALA A 33 1.25 -14.62 -0.09
C ALA A 33 0.99 -13.28 0.58
N VAL A 34 2.02 -12.42 0.62
CA VAL A 34 1.90 -11.01 0.99
C VAL A 34 1.93 -10.19 -0.28
N SER A 35 0.99 -9.25 -0.41
CA SER A 35 0.99 -8.27 -1.50
C SER A 35 0.44 -6.93 -1.01
N SER A 36 0.89 -5.84 -1.62
CA SER A 36 0.36 -4.52 -1.30
C SER A 36 -1.07 -4.35 -1.82
N SER A 37 -1.90 -3.60 -1.09
CA SER A 37 -3.31 -3.36 -1.47
C SER A 37 -3.47 -2.84 -2.90
N PRO A 38 -2.65 -1.90 -3.42
CA PRO A 38 -2.78 -1.46 -4.81
C PRO A 38 -2.45 -2.57 -5.83
N ASN A 39 -1.55 -3.49 -5.49
CA ASN A 39 -1.24 -4.63 -6.37
C ASN A 39 -2.26 -5.77 -6.29
N LEU A 40 -3.15 -5.77 -5.29
CA LEU A 40 -4.25 -6.72 -5.16
C LEU A 40 -5.52 -6.30 -5.91
N THR A 41 -5.60 -5.07 -6.39
CA THR A 41 -6.83 -4.48 -6.98
C THR A 41 -7.33 -5.22 -8.21
N TRP A 42 -6.48 -5.92 -8.96
CA TRP A 42 -6.89 -6.72 -10.11
C TRP A 42 -7.64 -8.02 -9.72
N VAL A 43 -7.49 -8.48 -8.47
CA VAL A 43 -8.20 -9.66 -7.92
C VAL A 43 -9.35 -9.22 -7.02
N VAL A 44 -9.11 -8.20 -6.18
CA VAL A 44 -10.08 -7.63 -5.24
C VAL A 44 -10.25 -6.14 -5.56
N PRO A 45 -11.05 -5.80 -6.59
CA PRO A 45 -11.16 -4.41 -7.07
C PRO A 45 -11.61 -3.41 -6.00
N SER A 46 -12.39 -3.84 -5.01
CA SER A 46 -12.81 -2.99 -3.90
C SER A 46 -11.66 -2.41 -3.07
N LEU A 47 -10.45 -2.99 -3.13
CA LEU A 47 -9.26 -2.42 -2.47
C LEU A 47 -8.82 -1.08 -3.07
N MET A 48 -9.25 -0.74 -4.30
CA MET A 48 -9.05 0.58 -4.90
C MET A 48 -9.56 1.72 -4.03
N VAL A 49 -10.48 1.45 -3.09
CA VAL A 49 -10.98 2.47 -2.16
C VAL A 49 -9.85 3.13 -1.37
N PHE A 50 -8.80 2.40 -0.99
CA PHE A 50 -7.66 2.94 -0.24
C PHE A 50 -6.69 3.75 -1.11
N ASP A 51 -6.73 3.55 -2.43
CA ASP A 51 -5.95 4.33 -3.38
C ASP A 51 -6.66 5.66 -3.74
N LEU A 52 -7.95 5.82 -3.39
CA LEU A 52 -8.65 7.10 -3.56
C LEU A 52 -7.95 8.19 -2.75
N PRO A 53 -7.55 9.28 -3.41
CA PRO A 53 -6.73 10.29 -2.75
C PRO A 53 -7.48 10.93 -1.57
N TYR A 54 -6.79 10.97 -0.42
CA TYR A 54 -7.27 11.60 0.82
C TYR A 54 -8.58 11.03 1.38
N ILE A 55 -8.93 9.78 1.05
CA ILE A 55 -10.10 9.10 1.65
C ILE A 55 -9.85 8.75 3.12
N THR A 56 -8.60 8.51 3.49
CA THR A 56 -8.15 8.30 4.87
C THR A 56 -7.06 9.30 5.25
N SER A 57 -6.74 9.38 6.53
CA SER A 57 -5.67 10.23 7.06
C SER A 57 -4.97 9.59 8.26
N VAL A 58 -3.71 9.93 8.47
CA VAL A 58 -2.91 9.47 9.62
C VAL A 58 -3.61 9.73 10.95
N LYS A 59 -4.34 10.84 11.06
CA LYS A 59 -5.04 11.25 12.29
C LYS A 59 -5.98 10.16 12.81
N TYR A 60 -6.64 9.42 11.92
CA TYR A 60 -7.65 8.43 12.26
C TYR A 60 -7.20 6.99 11.97
N GLN A 61 -5.91 6.76 11.83
CA GLN A 61 -5.34 5.46 11.47
C GLN A 61 -5.76 4.33 12.40
N LYS A 62 -5.86 4.58 13.71
CA LYS A 62 -6.29 3.58 14.68
C LYS A 62 -7.73 3.15 14.49
N ASN A 63 -8.62 4.08 14.10
CA ASN A 63 -10.01 3.75 13.80
C ASN A 63 -10.11 2.85 12.56
N LEU A 64 -9.27 3.11 11.55
CA LEU A 64 -9.18 2.26 10.37
C LEU A 64 -8.71 0.84 10.72
N TYR A 65 -7.69 0.69 11.58
CA TYR A 65 -7.24 -0.61 12.05
C TYR A 65 -8.35 -1.38 12.75
N GLU A 66 -9.07 -0.73 13.70
CA GLU A 66 -10.18 -1.36 14.41
C GLU A 66 -11.30 -1.79 13.45
N ALA A 67 -11.63 -0.94 12.48
CA ALA A 67 -12.66 -1.26 11.48
C ALA A 67 -12.26 -2.45 10.58
N LEU A 68 -10.98 -2.59 10.25
CA LEU A 68 -10.45 -3.71 9.47
C LEU A 68 -10.37 -5.01 10.28
N ASP A 69 -9.96 -4.92 11.55
CA ASP A 69 -9.71 -6.12 12.36
C ASP A 69 -11.01 -6.68 12.95
N ASN A 70 -11.89 -5.82 13.47
CA ASN A 70 -13.06 -6.21 14.24
C ASN A 70 -14.39 -5.67 13.66
N GLY A 71 -14.31 -4.68 12.76
CA GLY A 71 -15.47 -3.93 12.28
C GLY A 71 -16.15 -4.53 11.05
N GLU A 72 -17.08 -3.76 10.53
CA GLU A 72 -17.85 -4.09 9.33
C GLU A 72 -16.99 -4.05 8.07
N LEU A 73 -16.02 -3.14 8.02
CA LEU A 73 -15.07 -3.02 6.90
C LEU A 73 -14.24 -4.29 6.73
N GLY A 74 -13.75 -4.88 7.83
CA GLY A 74 -13.03 -6.16 7.78
C GLY A 74 -13.92 -7.33 7.32
N ARG A 75 -15.20 -7.36 7.77
CA ARG A 75 -16.17 -8.35 7.28
C ARG A 75 -16.46 -8.20 5.79
N TYR A 76 -16.59 -6.96 5.32
CA TYR A 76 -16.77 -6.66 3.91
C TYR A 76 -15.59 -7.20 3.07
N PHE A 77 -14.36 -6.84 3.42
CA PHE A 77 -13.19 -7.32 2.68
C PHE A 77 -12.99 -8.83 2.79
N LYS A 78 -13.23 -9.43 3.95
CA LYS A 78 -13.20 -10.89 4.07
C LYS A 78 -14.14 -11.56 3.06
N GLY A 79 -15.36 -11.03 2.89
CA GLY A 79 -16.30 -11.50 1.87
C GLY A 79 -15.70 -11.39 0.47
N LYS A 80 -15.14 -10.22 0.10
CA LYS A 80 -14.52 -9.99 -1.22
C LYS A 80 -13.32 -10.88 -1.51
N PHE A 81 -12.45 -11.10 -0.54
CA PHE A 81 -11.35 -12.05 -0.66
C PHE A 81 -11.85 -13.50 -0.85
N ASN A 82 -12.87 -13.88 -0.09
CA ASN A 82 -13.44 -15.22 -0.18
C ASN A 82 -14.15 -15.49 -1.52
N GLU A 83 -14.75 -14.48 -2.14
CA GLU A 83 -15.36 -14.56 -3.49
C GLU A 83 -14.32 -14.98 -4.54
N VAL A 84 -13.06 -14.58 -4.37
CA VAL A 84 -11.96 -14.87 -5.31
C VAL A 84 -11.07 -16.04 -4.89
N GLY A 85 -11.41 -16.76 -3.83
CA GLY A 85 -10.64 -17.93 -3.39
C GLY A 85 -9.45 -17.63 -2.49
N LEU A 86 -9.44 -16.48 -1.85
CA LEU A 86 -8.45 -16.09 -0.84
C LEU A 86 -9.11 -15.90 0.53
N GLU A 87 -8.34 -16.09 1.60
CA GLU A 87 -8.69 -15.75 2.97
C GLU A 87 -7.73 -14.69 3.49
N PRO A 88 -8.17 -13.47 3.84
CA PRO A 88 -7.28 -12.46 4.41
C PRO A 88 -6.92 -12.85 5.85
N ILE A 89 -5.63 -12.79 6.16
CA ILE A 89 -5.07 -13.16 7.46
C ILE A 89 -4.68 -11.93 8.26
N MET A 90 -3.99 -10.97 7.64
CA MET A 90 -3.52 -9.73 8.27
C MET A 90 -3.63 -8.56 7.29
N TYR A 91 -3.98 -7.39 7.82
CA TYR A 91 -3.90 -6.09 7.15
C TYR A 91 -2.76 -5.29 7.80
N CYS A 92 -1.52 -5.54 7.35
CA CYS A 92 -0.33 -4.90 7.91
C CYS A 92 -0.22 -3.45 7.45
N GLU A 93 0.35 -2.59 8.30
CA GLU A 93 0.67 -1.21 7.94
C GLU A 93 1.70 -1.20 6.81
N TYR A 94 1.42 -0.44 5.76
CA TYR A 94 2.38 -0.03 4.75
C TYR A 94 2.67 1.46 4.93
N GLY A 95 1.63 2.26 5.05
CA GLY A 95 1.69 3.68 5.32
C GLY A 95 1.03 4.56 4.26
N TYR A 96 1.16 5.87 4.49
CA TYR A 96 0.74 6.89 3.54
C TYR A 96 1.85 7.19 2.55
N ARG A 97 1.49 7.20 1.27
CA ARG A 97 2.46 7.37 0.19
C ARG A 97 2.72 8.85 -0.09
N ASP A 98 3.98 9.14 -0.33
CA ASP A 98 4.53 10.43 -0.70
C ASP A 98 5.08 10.38 -2.13
N PHE A 99 5.33 11.53 -2.76
CA PHE A 99 6.00 11.59 -4.06
C PHE A 99 7.50 11.86 -3.90
N PHE A 100 8.30 11.11 -4.63
CA PHE A 100 9.74 11.22 -4.65
C PHE A 100 10.26 11.46 -6.06
N SER A 101 11.42 12.14 -6.17
CA SER A 101 12.08 12.42 -7.44
C SER A 101 13.59 12.28 -7.34
N VAL A 102 14.20 11.83 -8.45
CA VAL A 102 15.66 11.68 -8.60
C VAL A 102 16.33 13.01 -8.93
N LYS A 103 15.74 13.83 -9.80
CA LYS A 103 16.40 15.00 -10.38
C LYS A 103 15.65 16.31 -10.20
N LYS A 104 14.32 16.26 -10.27
CA LYS A 104 13.48 17.46 -10.26
C LYS A 104 13.06 17.79 -8.83
N PRO A 105 13.39 18.97 -8.29
CA PRO A 105 12.87 19.39 -7.00
C PRO A 105 11.35 19.43 -7.00
N ILE A 106 10.74 18.98 -5.91
CA ILE A 106 9.29 19.03 -5.69
C ILE A 106 9.05 19.86 -4.44
N ARG A 107 8.80 21.14 -4.58
CA ARG A 107 8.57 22.10 -3.48
C ARG A 107 7.15 22.61 -3.43
N SER A 108 6.38 22.36 -4.48
CA SER A 108 4.99 22.77 -4.61
C SER A 108 4.20 21.75 -5.43
N VAL A 109 2.86 21.86 -5.39
CA VAL A 109 1.97 21.05 -6.24
C VAL A 109 2.26 21.22 -7.73
N GLY A 110 2.66 22.44 -8.14
CA GLY A 110 3.00 22.72 -9.53
C GLY A 110 4.23 21.98 -10.05
N ASP A 111 5.17 21.64 -9.16
CA ASP A 111 6.40 20.94 -9.53
C ASP A 111 6.18 19.48 -9.91
N LEU A 112 5.05 18.88 -9.50
CA LEU A 112 4.68 17.52 -9.89
C LEU A 112 4.44 17.39 -11.39
N ALA A 113 4.01 18.48 -12.06
CA ALA A 113 3.66 18.46 -13.46
C ALA A 113 4.85 18.06 -14.35
N GLY A 114 4.60 17.11 -15.25
CA GLY A 114 5.56 16.59 -16.22
C GLY A 114 6.51 15.51 -15.71
N ILE A 115 6.59 15.26 -14.40
CA ILE A 115 7.42 14.17 -13.86
C ILE A 115 6.92 12.82 -14.40
N GLN A 116 7.83 12.04 -14.98
CA GLN A 116 7.56 10.66 -15.33
C GLN A 116 7.65 9.80 -14.07
N VAL A 117 6.49 9.47 -13.50
CA VAL A 117 6.40 8.81 -12.19
C VAL A 117 6.06 7.34 -12.31
N ARG A 118 6.77 6.49 -11.58
CA ARG A 118 6.39 5.09 -11.40
C ARG A 118 5.14 5.01 -10.53
N THR A 119 4.18 4.22 -10.96
CA THR A 119 3.02 3.80 -10.16
C THR A 119 3.04 2.28 -9.97
N THR A 120 2.25 1.80 -9.01
CA THR A 120 1.92 0.39 -8.91
C THR A 120 1.01 -0.03 -10.07
N ALA A 121 0.45 -1.24 -10.01
CA ALA A 121 -0.55 -1.72 -10.97
C ALA A 121 -1.94 -1.06 -10.77
N SER A 122 -2.15 -0.25 -9.71
CA SER A 122 -3.42 0.40 -9.44
C SER A 122 -3.76 1.44 -10.51
N VAL A 123 -4.92 1.26 -11.12
CA VAL A 123 -5.45 2.24 -12.08
C VAL A 123 -5.82 3.56 -11.41
N VAL A 124 -6.14 3.54 -10.11
CA VAL A 124 -6.42 4.76 -9.33
C VAL A 124 -5.15 5.60 -9.19
N GLU A 125 -4.01 4.99 -8.81
CA GLU A 125 -2.73 5.71 -8.72
C GLU A 125 -2.34 6.34 -10.08
N VAL A 126 -2.61 5.64 -11.18
CA VAL A 126 -2.39 6.18 -12.54
C VAL A 126 -3.22 7.44 -12.78
N GLU A 127 -4.51 7.42 -12.44
CA GLU A 127 -5.39 8.57 -12.64
C GLU A 127 -5.08 9.73 -11.68
N VAL A 128 -4.67 9.44 -10.45
CA VAL A 128 -4.17 10.46 -9.49
C VAL A 128 -2.93 11.15 -10.05
N ALA A 129 -1.96 10.40 -10.55
CA ALA A 129 -0.76 10.99 -11.16
C ALA A 129 -1.10 11.88 -12.36
N LYS A 130 -2.02 11.44 -13.25
CA LYS A 130 -2.51 12.26 -14.37
C LYS A 130 -3.21 13.52 -13.90
N ALA A 131 -4.06 13.45 -12.88
CA ALA A 131 -4.78 14.60 -12.32
C ALA A 131 -3.84 15.67 -11.75
N LEU A 132 -2.66 15.24 -11.30
CA LEU A 132 -1.57 16.10 -10.82
C LEU A 132 -0.63 16.59 -11.96
N GLY A 133 -0.92 16.20 -13.22
CA GLY A 133 -0.12 16.57 -14.38
C GLY A 133 1.15 15.76 -14.58
N MET A 134 1.34 14.68 -13.82
CA MET A 134 2.45 13.74 -13.99
C MET A 134 2.21 12.79 -15.19
N LYS A 135 3.25 12.07 -15.55
CA LYS A 135 3.24 11.04 -16.61
C LYS A 135 3.43 9.66 -15.96
N PRO A 136 2.34 8.97 -15.56
CA PRO A 136 2.45 7.69 -14.86
C PRO A 136 2.95 6.57 -15.78
N LYS A 137 3.79 5.71 -15.20
CA LYS A 137 4.27 4.48 -15.81
C LYS A 137 4.14 3.33 -14.80
N PRO A 138 3.15 2.45 -14.93
CA PRO A 138 3.04 1.27 -14.10
C PRO A 138 4.24 0.33 -14.29
N LEU A 139 4.93 -0.02 -13.19
CA LEU A 139 6.06 -0.95 -13.18
C LEU A 139 5.99 -1.83 -11.94
N ALA A 140 6.42 -3.09 -12.07
CA ALA A 140 6.58 -3.98 -10.93
C ALA A 140 7.62 -3.42 -9.94
N TRP A 141 7.47 -3.75 -8.64
CA TRP A 141 8.35 -3.22 -7.61
C TRP A 141 9.83 -3.53 -7.90
N GLY A 142 10.15 -4.78 -8.25
CA GLY A 142 11.53 -5.18 -8.54
C GLY A 142 12.18 -4.51 -9.75
N GLU A 143 11.41 -3.80 -10.59
CA GLU A 143 11.93 -3.05 -11.75
C GLU A 143 12.15 -1.57 -11.42
N THR A 144 11.61 -1.08 -10.29
CA THR A 144 11.52 0.36 -9.99
C THR A 144 12.89 1.01 -9.81
N TYR A 145 13.78 0.41 -9.01
CA TYR A 145 15.12 0.95 -8.78
C TYR A 145 15.91 1.11 -10.09
N THR A 146 15.95 0.06 -10.92
CA THR A 146 16.63 0.09 -12.22
C THR A 146 16.02 1.15 -13.13
N ALA A 147 14.69 1.24 -13.18
CA ALA A 147 13.99 2.23 -14.00
C ALA A 147 14.29 3.68 -13.57
N LEU A 148 14.42 3.96 -12.27
CA LEU A 148 14.87 5.25 -11.74
C LEU A 148 16.33 5.54 -12.09
N LYS A 149 17.20 4.57 -11.92
CA LYS A 149 18.63 4.68 -12.20
C LYS A 149 18.92 4.94 -13.68
N GLU A 150 18.18 4.28 -14.56
CA GLU A 150 18.29 4.43 -16.01
C GLU A 150 17.52 5.66 -16.56
N GLY A 151 16.73 6.33 -15.73
CA GLY A 151 15.93 7.49 -16.13
C GLY A 151 14.71 7.12 -16.97
N ILE A 152 14.27 5.86 -16.93
CA ILE A 152 13.02 5.39 -17.53
C ILE A 152 11.82 6.02 -16.83
N VAL A 153 11.95 6.26 -15.53
CA VAL A 153 11.09 7.11 -14.70
C VAL A 153 11.96 8.08 -13.91
N GLU A 154 11.39 9.21 -13.53
CA GLU A 154 12.11 10.29 -12.82
C GLU A 154 11.71 10.36 -11.35
N GLY A 155 10.65 9.64 -10.96
CA GLY A 155 10.14 9.62 -9.60
C GLY A 155 9.24 8.43 -9.35
N GLU A 156 8.83 8.30 -8.10
CA GLU A 156 7.89 7.26 -7.64
C GLU A 156 6.99 7.76 -6.52
N GLY A 157 5.87 7.07 -6.30
CA GLY A 157 5.04 7.23 -5.11
C GLY A 157 5.29 6.07 -4.14
N ASN A 158 5.67 6.37 -2.88
CA ASN A 158 5.94 5.33 -1.86
C ASN A 158 6.03 5.91 -0.44
N THR A 159 6.28 5.06 0.57
CA THR A 159 6.60 5.47 1.94
C THR A 159 8.12 5.50 2.15
N PHE A 160 8.60 6.32 3.07
CA PHE A 160 10.03 6.43 3.35
C PHE A 160 10.63 5.09 3.82
N SER A 161 9.94 4.37 4.69
CA SER A 161 10.43 3.09 5.24
C SER A 161 10.66 2.04 4.15
N PHE A 162 9.71 1.88 3.21
CA PHE A 162 9.88 0.93 2.11
C PHE A 162 10.99 1.32 1.13
N LEU A 163 11.20 2.62 0.93
CA LEU A 163 12.27 3.10 0.06
C LEU A 163 13.64 2.91 0.71
N LEU A 164 13.74 3.08 2.02
CA LEU A 164 14.98 2.81 2.77
C LEU A 164 15.33 1.32 2.74
N ASP A 165 14.35 0.45 3.02
CA ASP A 165 14.54 -1.01 2.98
C ASP A 165 14.98 -1.52 1.59
N ALA A 166 14.65 -0.78 0.54
CA ALA A 166 15.02 -1.09 -0.84
C ALA A 166 16.26 -0.32 -1.35
N GLU A 167 16.95 0.38 -0.46
CA GLU A 167 18.18 1.13 -0.76
C GLU A 167 17.99 2.23 -1.84
N HIS A 168 16.78 2.84 -1.90
CA HIS A 168 16.49 3.92 -2.84
C HIS A 168 17.07 5.28 -2.40
N GLU A 169 17.62 5.38 -1.17
CA GLU A 169 18.23 6.59 -0.63
C GLU A 169 19.46 7.04 -1.42
N ASP A 170 20.13 6.14 -2.13
CA ASP A 170 21.29 6.50 -2.94
C ASP A 170 20.91 7.27 -4.22
N ILE A 171 19.69 7.11 -4.73
CA ILE A 171 19.24 7.73 -5.98
C ILE A 171 18.19 8.83 -5.82
N LEU A 172 17.33 8.76 -4.81
CA LEU A 172 16.30 9.77 -4.57
C LEU A 172 16.91 11.03 -3.96
N LYS A 173 16.48 12.20 -4.42
CA LYS A 173 17.01 13.49 -3.96
C LYS A 173 15.95 14.45 -3.44
N TYR A 174 14.72 14.26 -3.80
CA TYR A 174 13.61 15.14 -3.43
C TYR A 174 12.40 14.33 -3.02
N ALA A 175 11.72 14.77 -1.96
CA ALA A 175 10.46 14.21 -1.51
C ALA A 175 9.43 15.32 -1.30
N PHE A 176 8.20 15.06 -1.65
CA PHE A 176 7.03 15.89 -1.34
C PHE A 176 6.08 15.05 -0.47
N ALA A 177 6.05 15.37 0.82
CA ALA A 177 5.32 14.62 1.84
C ALA A 177 3.81 14.88 1.73
N SER A 178 3.22 14.40 0.66
CA SER A 178 1.84 14.65 0.25
C SER A 178 0.81 13.78 0.97
N GLN A 179 1.22 12.60 1.45
CA GLN A 179 0.36 11.61 2.11
C GLN A 179 -0.96 11.37 1.33
N HIS A 180 -0.84 11.23 0.01
CA HIS A 180 -1.98 11.34 -0.90
C HIS A 180 -2.88 10.11 -0.94
N ASN A 181 -2.38 8.91 -0.59
CA ASN A 181 -3.16 7.69 -0.45
C ASN A 181 -2.56 6.74 0.59
N TYR A 182 -3.37 5.84 1.08
CA TYR A 182 -2.99 4.82 2.06
C TYR A 182 -2.78 3.47 1.39
N SER A 183 -1.78 2.75 1.83
CA SER A 183 -1.54 1.38 1.39
C SER A 183 -1.39 0.43 2.59
N MET A 184 -1.70 -0.84 2.35
CA MET A 184 -1.51 -1.95 3.30
C MET A 184 -0.71 -3.05 2.64
N GLN A 185 0.05 -3.82 3.45
CA GLN A 185 0.51 -5.14 3.05
C GLN A 185 -0.49 -6.17 3.57
N ILE A 186 -1.06 -6.97 2.70
CA ILE A 186 -2.11 -7.92 3.07
C ILE A 186 -1.55 -9.33 2.94
N LEU A 187 -1.47 -10.05 4.07
CA LEU A 187 -1.21 -11.48 4.05
C LEU A 187 -2.51 -12.21 3.75
N SER A 188 -2.54 -12.92 2.63
CA SER A 188 -3.69 -13.73 2.21
C SER A 188 -3.29 -15.20 2.11
N ALA A 189 -4.18 -16.08 2.48
CA ALA A 189 -4.03 -17.54 2.30
C ALA A 189 -4.88 -18.02 1.12
N ASN A 190 -4.46 -19.11 0.45
CA ASN A 190 -5.34 -19.88 -0.41
C ASN A 190 -6.54 -20.35 0.41
N LYS A 191 -7.76 -20.00 -0.01
CA LYS A 191 -8.97 -20.28 0.78
C LYS A 191 -9.20 -21.78 0.98
N LYS A 192 -9.01 -22.60 -0.07
CA LYS A 192 -9.21 -24.05 0.00
C LYS A 192 -8.24 -24.68 1.00
N TRP A 193 -6.96 -24.38 0.87
CA TRP A 193 -5.94 -24.85 1.84
C TRP A 193 -6.29 -24.38 3.26
N TRP A 194 -6.70 -23.13 3.44
CA TRP A 194 -7.09 -22.60 4.74
C TRP A 194 -8.26 -23.34 5.37
N GLU A 195 -9.28 -23.69 4.58
CA GLU A 195 -10.47 -24.41 5.04
C GLU A 195 -10.17 -25.88 5.38
N GLU A 196 -9.18 -26.49 4.71
CA GLU A 196 -8.72 -27.86 4.96
C GLU A 196 -7.87 -28.01 6.23
N LEU A 197 -7.36 -26.89 6.78
CA LEU A 197 -6.61 -26.91 8.04
C LEU A 197 -7.50 -27.31 9.23
N ASP A 198 -6.91 -28.05 10.17
CA ASP A 198 -7.55 -28.28 11.48
C ASP A 198 -7.94 -26.95 12.13
N PRO A 199 -9.16 -26.82 12.70
CA PRO A 199 -9.62 -25.59 13.35
C PRO A 199 -8.65 -25.06 14.42
N GLN A 200 -7.97 -25.96 15.17
CA GLN A 200 -6.97 -25.57 16.15
C GLN A 200 -5.73 -24.95 15.49
N VAL A 201 -5.33 -25.45 14.32
CA VAL A 201 -4.22 -24.87 13.53
C VAL A 201 -4.58 -23.49 13.04
N ARG A 202 -5.80 -23.29 12.51
CA ARG A 202 -6.28 -21.97 12.10
C ARG A 202 -6.31 -20.96 13.26
N SER A 203 -6.75 -21.39 14.44
CA SER A 203 -6.73 -20.55 15.66
C SER A 203 -5.32 -20.10 15.99
N ILE A 204 -4.36 -21.03 16.03
CA ILE A 204 -2.96 -20.73 16.31
C ILE A 204 -2.38 -19.73 15.29
N ILE A 205 -2.69 -19.88 13.99
CA ILE A 205 -2.22 -18.96 12.96
C ILE A 205 -2.85 -17.56 13.18
N ARG A 206 -4.16 -17.48 13.46
CA ARG A 206 -4.87 -16.23 13.74
C ARG A 206 -4.31 -15.52 14.98
N GLU A 207 -4.06 -16.23 16.04
CA GLU A 207 -3.49 -15.68 17.28
C GLU A 207 -2.08 -15.13 17.04
N ALA A 208 -1.22 -15.90 16.38
CA ALA A 208 0.13 -15.46 16.03
C ALA A 208 0.11 -14.25 15.07
N ALA A 209 -0.82 -14.23 14.10
CA ALA A 209 -1.01 -13.12 13.18
C ALA A 209 -1.45 -11.84 13.91
N ALA A 210 -2.40 -11.95 14.85
CA ALA A 210 -2.87 -10.83 15.64
C ALA A 210 -1.76 -10.22 16.51
N GLU A 211 -0.93 -11.08 17.16
CA GLU A 211 0.21 -10.64 17.97
C GLU A 211 1.27 -9.93 17.10
N ALA A 212 1.63 -10.51 15.96
CA ALA A 212 2.58 -9.94 15.02
C ALA A 212 2.06 -8.59 14.45
N LEU A 213 0.78 -8.52 14.09
CA LEU A 213 0.14 -7.33 13.56
C LEU A 213 0.14 -6.18 14.57
N LYS A 214 -0.17 -6.48 15.84
CA LYS A 214 -0.10 -5.50 16.92
C LYS A 214 1.31 -4.91 17.05
N TYR A 215 2.33 -5.76 17.11
CA TYR A 215 3.72 -5.31 17.21
C TYR A 215 4.11 -4.48 15.98
N GLN A 216 3.75 -4.93 14.79
CA GLN A 216 4.06 -4.23 13.53
C GLN A 216 3.44 -2.83 13.49
N ARG A 217 2.17 -2.68 13.86
CA ARG A 217 1.46 -1.39 13.80
C ARG A 217 1.82 -0.44 14.95
N GLU A 218 2.05 -0.96 16.16
CA GLU A 218 2.29 -0.12 17.35
C GLU A 218 3.77 0.25 17.54
N VAL A 219 4.68 -0.59 17.07
CA VAL A 219 6.12 -0.46 17.34
C VAL A 219 6.91 -0.34 16.03
N LEU A 220 6.86 -1.38 15.18
CA LEU A 220 7.78 -1.49 14.05
C LEU A 220 7.54 -0.41 12.99
N ALA A 221 6.31 -0.27 12.49
CA ALA A 221 6.02 0.65 11.40
C ALA A 221 6.28 2.13 11.77
N PRO A 222 5.84 2.65 12.94
CA PRO A 222 6.16 4.01 13.33
C PRO A 222 7.67 4.27 13.50
N GLN A 223 8.40 3.31 14.08
CA GLN A 223 9.85 3.43 14.27
C GLN A 223 10.58 3.38 12.92
N SER A 224 10.21 2.47 12.03
CA SER A 224 10.84 2.35 10.71
C SER A 224 10.60 3.59 9.87
N GLU A 225 9.39 4.17 9.88
CA GLU A 225 9.10 5.39 9.13
C GLU A 225 9.87 6.61 9.69
N GLU A 226 9.91 6.78 11.01
CA GLU A 226 10.67 7.86 11.65
C GLU A 226 12.18 7.75 11.37
N GLU A 227 12.73 6.54 11.46
CA GLU A 227 14.14 6.26 11.15
C GLU A 227 14.45 6.51 9.68
N ALA A 228 13.58 6.07 8.77
CA ALA A 228 13.75 6.25 7.34
C ALA A 228 13.78 7.74 6.97
N VAL A 229 12.86 8.56 7.48
CA VAL A 229 12.87 10.01 7.25
C VAL A 229 14.17 10.64 7.72
N LYS A 230 14.64 10.28 8.93
CA LYS A 230 15.92 10.79 9.47
C LYS A 230 17.09 10.38 8.61
N ARG A 231 17.14 9.14 8.17
CA ARG A 231 18.21 8.60 7.33
C ARG A 231 18.26 9.29 5.99
N PHE A 232 17.14 9.36 5.27
CA PHE A 232 17.03 10.05 3.99
C PHE A 232 17.50 11.51 4.07
N MET A 233 17.08 12.24 5.13
CA MET A 233 17.50 13.63 5.33
C MET A 233 19.02 13.73 5.61
N ALA A 234 19.59 12.79 6.37
CA ALA A 234 21.02 12.74 6.63
C ALA A 234 21.84 12.45 5.36
N ASP A 235 21.28 11.67 4.45
CA ASP A 235 21.88 11.35 3.14
C ASP A 235 21.60 12.43 2.08
N GLY A 236 20.97 13.55 2.48
CA GLY A 236 20.80 14.76 1.66
C GLY A 236 19.51 14.84 0.86
N LEU A 237 18.51 14.01 1.16
CA LEU A 237 17.17 14.16 0.57
C LEU A 237 16.55 15.48 1.02
N GLU A 238 16.12 16.31 0.08
CA GLU A 238 15.31 17.50 0.36
C GLU A 238 13.84 17.10 0.52
N VAL A 239 13.29 17.29 1.72
CA VAL A 239 11.91 16.97 2.02
C VAL A 239 11.09 18.26 2.10
N SER A 240 10.08 18.38 1.24
CA SER A 240 9.08 19.45 1.27
C SER A 240 7.75 18.92 1.75
N LYS A 241 7.01 19.75 2.50
CA LYS A 241 5.65 19.41 2.96
C LYS A 241 4.67 20.41 2.34
N PRO A 242 3.49 19.94 1.87
CA PRO A 242 2.47 20.87 1.39
C PRO A 242 2.00 21.79 2.53
N SER A 243 1.85 23.07 2.24
CA SER A 243 1.08 24.00 3.06
C SER A 243 -0.40 23.59 3.07
N GLU A 244 -1.20 24.15 3.99
CA GLU A 244 -2.65 23.89 4.02
C GLU A 244 -3.32 24.24 2.68
N ALA A 245 -2.92 25.34 2.06
CA ALA A 245 -3.45 25.74 0.75
C ALA A 245 -3.10 24.76 -0.35
N GLU A 246 -1.87 24.24 -0.36
CA GLU A 246 -1.43 23.20 -1.30
C GLU A 246 -2.08 21.85 -1.04
N LEU A 247 -2.33 21.49 0.23
CA LEU A 247 -3.08 20.30 0.57
C LEU A 247 -4.52 20.37 0.02
N GLU A 248 -5.17 21.51 0.16
CA GLU A 248 -6.51 21.72 -0.42
C GLU A 248 -6.46 21.74 -1.96
N GLU A 249 -5.40 22.26 -2.56
CA GLU A 249 -5.18 22.16 -4.00
C GLU A 249 -5.02 20.72 -4.47
N LEU A 250 -4.21 19.91 -3.77
CA LEU A 250 -4.05 18.48 -4.05
C LEU A 250 -5.39 17.74 -3.99
N LYS A 251 -6.15 17.95 -2.91
CA LYS A 251 -7.49 17.36 -2.75
C LYS A 251 -8.43 17.79 -3.91
N ARG A 252 -8.48 19.07 -4.22
CA ARG A 252 -9.33 19.62 -5.29
C ARG A 252 -8.97 19.04 -6.66
N LYS A 253 -7.67 18.95 -6.97
CA LYS A 253 -7.19 18.40 -8.26
C LYS A 253 -7.49 16.91 -8.40
N THR A 254 -7.39 16.16 -7.32
CA THR A 254 -7.51 14.70 -7.34
C THR A 254 -8.94 14.20 -7.03
N ARG A 255 -9.80 15.01 -6.42
CA ARG A 255 -11.18 14.62 -6.11
C ARG A 255 -11.98 14.08 -7.32
N PRO A 256 -11.85 14.63 -8.55
CA PRO A 256 -12.55 14.08 -9.72
C PRO A 256 -12.20 12.62 -10.04
N VAL A 257 -11.03 12.13 -9.59
CA VAL A 257 -10.63 10.73 -9.77
C VAL A 257 -11.61 9.77 -9.11
N TRP A 258 -12.20 10.14 -7.98
CA TRP A 258 -13.18 9.31 -7.28
C TRP A 258 -14.37 8.92 -8.19
N ASN A 259 -14.83 9.85 -9.02
CA ASN A 259 -15.96 9.63 -9.90
C ASN A 259 -15.67 8.62 -11.02
N LEU A 260 -14.40 8.43 -11.38
CA LEU A 260 -13.99 7.47 -12.40
C LEU A 260 -14.21 6.02 -11.95
N PHE A 261 -14.34 5.78 -10.65
CA PHE A 261 -14.44 4.45 -10.06
C PHE A 261 -15.78 4.20 -9.37
N SER A 262 -16.79 5.06 -9.57
CA SER A 262 -18.13 4.92 -8.97
C SER A 262 -18.85 3.62 -9.33
N ASP A 263 -18.54 3.04 -10.50
CA ASP A 263 -19.12 1.75 -10.92
C ASP A 263 -18.43 0.55 -10.25
N THR A 264 -17.19 0.73 -9.79
CA THR A 264 -16.38 -0.32 -9.14
C THR A 264 -16.47 -0.24 -7.62
N LEU A 265 -16.55 0.99 -7.08
CA LEU A 265 -16.58 1.27 -5.65
C LEU A 265 -17.99 1.70 -5.26
N SER A 266 -18.71 0.80 -4.58
CA SER A 266 -20.04 1.14 -4.08
C SER A 266 -20.00 2.29 -3.07
N GLN A 267 -21.06 3.11 -3.04
CA GLN A 267 -21.19 4.18 -2.05
C GLN A 267 -21.11 3.62 -0.63
N GLU A 268 -21.70 2.45 -0.38
CA GLU A 268 -21.62 1.73 0.89
C GLU A 268 -20.17 1.50 1.35
N LEU A 269 -19.28 1.04 0.44
CA LEU A 269 -17.87 0.85 0.78
C LEU A 269 -17.17 2.17 1.08
N ILE A 270 -17.44 3.20 0.28
CA ILE A 270 -16.89 4.55 0.52
C ILE A 270 -17.33 5.05 1.89
N ASP A 271 -18.62 4.90 2.23
CA ASP A 271 -19.17 5.33 3.51
C ASP A 271 -18.56 4.56 4.69
N LEU A 272 -18.33 3.24 4.55
CA LEU A 272 -17.64 2.43 5.55
C LEU A 272 -16.21 2.94 5.83
N VAL A 273 -15.48 3.32 4.78
CA VAL A 273 -14.12 3.86 4.95
C VAL A 273 -14.18 5.27 5.54
N VAL A 274 -15.04 6.14 5.05
CA VAL A 274 -15.20 7.52 5.55
C VAL A 274 -15.65 7.54 7.02
N ALA A 275 -16.49 6.59 7.44
CA ALA A 275 -16.91 6.47 8.84
C ALA A 275 -15.73 6.23 9.82
N THR A 276 -14.62 5.68 9.34
CA THR A 276 -13.40 5.53 10.16
C THR A 276 -12.66 6.84 10.40
N GLN A 277 -13.04 7.92 9.70
CA GLN A 277 -12.34 9.21 9.71
C GLN A 277 -13.02 10.26 10.60
N GLN A 278 -13.64 9.80 11.69
CA GLN A 278 -14.36 10.64 12.66
C GLN A 278 -13.85 10.45 14.09
#